data_e350e70530de8ec9120b6912dbe1db8f
#
_entry.id   e350e70530de8ec9120b6912dbe1db8f
#
_cell.length_a   1.000
_cell.length_b   1.000
_cell.length_c   1.000
_cell.angle_alpha   90.00
_cell.angle_beta   90.00
_cell.angle_gamma   90.00
#
_symmetry.space_group_name_H-M   'P 1'
#
loop_
_entity.id
_entity.type
_entity.pdbx_description
1 polymer ?
#
loop_
_entity_poly.entity_id
_entity_poly.type
_entity_poly.pdbx_seq_one_letter_code
_entity_poly.pdbx_strand_id
1 'polypeptide(L)'
;LKVGLAEMMKNGVIMDVVDPDQAKVAEDAGACAVMALERVPSDIRRDGGVARMSNIEMIEGIQSVCSIPVMAKARIGHFVEAQILQSLDVDFIDESEVLTPADEAHHIDKFAFDVPFVCGATNLGEALRRISEGAAMIRSKGEAGTGNVVEAVRHLRSIIGDMKRITQADQAELFDWAKSLRAPLPLIQEVAETGKLPVPMFCAGGLATPADAALAMQLGAEAVFVGSGIFKSDDPLPRAKAIVEATTHFADSDILAKVSRGLGAPMTGIGMDEINT
;
A
#
# COMPACT_ATOMS: atom_id res chain seq x y z
N LEU A 1 -10.38 -13.03 -11.25
CA LEU A 1 -9.61 -13.74 -10.21
C LEU A 1 -8.67 -12.80 -9.46
N LYS A 2 -7.79 -12.05 -10.16
CA LYS A 2 -6.78 -11.16 -9.54
C LYS A 2 -7.39 -10.13 -8.57
N VAL A 3 -8.45 -9.44 -8.98
CA VAL A 3 -9.16 -8.47 -8.12
C VAL A 3 -9.83 -9.18 -6.94
N GLY A 4 -10.36 -10.40 -7.13
CA GLY A 4 -10.94 -11.19 -6.05
C GLY A 4 -9.95 -11.54 -4.95
N LEU A 5 -8.67 -11.80 -5.29
CA LEU A 5 -7.61 -11.99 -4.31
C LEU A 5 -7.33 -10.68 -3.53
N ALA A 6 -7.33 -9.54 -4.21
CA ALA A 6 -7.17 -8.24 -3.56
C ALA A 6 -8.34 -7.90 -2.61
N GLU A 7 -9.58 -8.24 -3.00
CA GLU A 7 -10.78 -8.07 -2.15
C GLU A 7 -10.69 -8.81 -0.82
N MET A 8 -10.00 -9.96 -0.78
CA MET A 8 -9.82 -10.74 0.45
C MET A 8 -8.93 -10.04 1.48
N MET A 9 -8.17 -9.02 1.09
CA MET A 9 -7.30 -8.25 1.99
C MET A 9 -8.02 -7.09 2.70
N LYS A 10 -9.26 -6.78 2.32
CA LYS A 10 -10.04 -5.68 2.92
C LYS A 10 -10.20 -5.83 4.43
N ASN A 11 -10.19 -4.69 5.11
CA ASN A 11 -10.22 -4.55 6.57
C ASN A 11 -9.01 -5.16 7.28
N GLY A 12 -7.97 -5.53 6.55
CA GLY A 12 -6.74 -6.11 7.08
C GLY A 12 -5.57 -5.13 7.10
N VAL A 13 -4.46 -5.63 7.64
CA VAL A 13 -3.16 -4.96 7.66
C VAL A 13 -2.16 -5.81 6.90
N ILE A 14 -1.51 -5.21 5.90
CA ILE A 14 -0.37 -5.79 5.21
C ILE A 14 0.88 -5.22 5.87
N MET A 15 1.78 -6.07 6.34
CA MET A 15 2.97 -5.66 7.07
C MET A 15 4.25 -5.89 6.26
N ASP A 16 5.08 -4.85 6.14
CA ASP A 16 6.40 -4.95 5.54
C ASP A 16 7.34 -5.71 6.49
N VAL A 17 8.02 -6.74 5.98
CA VAL A 17 8.93 -7.59 6.76
C VAL A 17 10.24 -7.79 6.00
N VAL A 18 11.35 -7.93 6.73
CA VAL A 18 12.69 -8.05 6.14
C VAL A 18 13.35 -9.41 6.39
N ASP A 19 12.72 -10.26 7.19
CA ASP A 19 13.21 -11.59 7.53
C ASP A 19 12.06 -12.51 7.98
N PRO A 20 12.33 -13.84 8.12
CA PRO A 20 11.32 -14.80 8.59
C PRO A 20 10.81 -14.54 10.01
N ASP A 21 11.62 -13.98 10.90
CA ASP A 21 11.20 -13.72 12.28
C ASP A 21 10.16 -12.58 12.33
N GLN A 22 10.41 -11.50 11.58
CA GLN A 22 9.43 -10.42 11.42
C GLN A 22 8.14 -10.91 10.74
N ALA A 23 8.25 -11.82 9.77
CA ALA A 23 7.10 -12.41 9.12
C ALA A 23 6.22 -13.20 10.10
N LYS A 24 6.83 -13.94 11.02
CA LYS A 24 6.10 -14.62 12.11
C LYS A 24 5.44 -13.64 13.07
N VAL A 25 6.13 -12.58 13.46
CA VAL A 25 5.55 -11.51 14.29
C VAL A 25 4.32 -10.91 13.60
N ALA A 26 4.40 -10.64 12.31
CA ALA A 26 3.28 -10.10 11.54
C ALA A 26 2.09 -11.07 11.50
N GLU A 27 2.33 -12.34 11.21
CA GLU A 27 1.28 -13.38 11.19
C GLU A 27 0.65 -13.57 12.57
N ASP A 28 1.45 -13.66 13.64
CA ASP A 28 0.98 -13.78 15.03
C ASP A 28 0.20 -12.54 15.50
N ALA A 29 0.44 -11.40 14.91
CA ALA A 29 -0.30 -10.17 15.15
C ALA A 29 -1.65 -10.11 14.42
N GLY A 30 -1.90 -11.00 13.46
CA GLY A 30 -3.11 -11.04 12.66
C GLY A 30 -3.03 -10.25 11.36
N ALA A 31 -1.84 -10.06 10.79
CA ALA A 31 -1.69 -9.50 9.45
C ALA A 31 -2.44 -10.36 8.42
N CYS A 32 -3.06 -9.72 7.43
CA CYS A 32 -3.72 -10.43 6.34
C CYS A 32 -2.76 -10.86 5.23
N ALA A 33 -1.59 -10.23 5.15
CA ALA A 33 -0.49 -10.56 4.25
C ALA A 33 0.80 -9.91 4.76
N VAL A 34 1.95 -10.34 4.25
CA VAL A 34 3.23 -9.69 4.45
C VAL A 34 3.80 -9.21 3.12
N MET A 35 4.57 -8.11 3.16
CA MET A 35 5.34 -7.59 2.04
C MET A 35 6.82 -7.84 2.33
N ALA A 36 7.45 -8.70 1.54
CA ALA A 36 8.86 -9.01 1.66
C ALA A 36 9.72 -7.86 1.12
N LEU A 37 10.58 -7.31 1.96
CA LEU A 37 11.50 -6.22 1.64
C LEU A 37 12.91 -6.56 2.11
N GLU A 38 13.92 -6.19 1.34
CA GLU A 38 15.31 -6.30 1.81
C GLU A 38 15.60 -5.34 2.95
N ARG A 39 15.02 -4.14 2.89
CA ARG A 39 15.10 -3.10 3.93
C ARG A 39 13.73 -2.42 4.07
N VAL A 40 13.34 -2.10 5.30
CA VAL A 40 12.14 -1.29 5.51
C VAL A 40 12.31 0.11 4.89
N PRO A 41 11.21 0.79 4.50
CA PRO A 41 11.30 2.08 3.79
C PRO A 41 12.15 3.14 4.50
N SER A 42 12.15 3.21 5.83
CA SER A 42 12.98 4.14 6.58
C SER A 42 14.48 3.90 6.40
N ASP A 43 14.89 2.64 6.29
CA ASP A 43 16.28 2.27 6.05
C ASP A 43 16.69 2.57 4.61
N ILE A 44 15.83 2.32 3.63
CA ILE A 44 16.07 2.69 2.22
C ILE A 44 16.28 4.21 2.12
N ARG A 45 15.45 5.00 2.78
CA ARG A 45 15.54 6.46 2.80
C ARG A 45 16.85 6.94 3.42
N ARG A 46 17.24 6.38 4.57
CA ARG A 46 18.46 6.74 5.27
C ARG A 46 19.74 6.38 4.50
N ASP A 47 19.78 5.15 3.96
CA ASP A 47 21.00 4.59 3.38
C ASP A 47 21.24 5.08 1.95
N GLY A 48 20.18 5.52 1.25
CA GLY A 48 20.25 5.98 -0.14
C GLY A 48 20.64 4.88 -1.12
N GLY A 49 21.16 5.29 -2.28
CA GLY A 49 21.61 4.37 -3.33
C GLY A 49 20.47 3.79 -4.17
N VAL A 50 20.76 2.71 -4.89
CA VAL A 50 19.79 2.03 -5.75
C VAL A 50 19.11 0.90 -4.97
N ALA A 51 17.81 1.08 -4.66
CA ALA A 51 16.99 0.06 -4.04
C ALA A 51 16.37 -0.85 -5.13
N ARG A 52 16.58 -2.16 -4.99
CA ARG A 52 16.16 -3.19 -5.95
C ARG A 52 15.20 -4.20 -5.33
N MET A 53 14.70 -5.10 -6.15
CA MET A 53 14.00 -6.31 -5.71
C MET A 53 14.81 -7.02 -4.61
N SER A 54 14.12 -7.55 -3.60
CA SER A 54 14.73 -8.36 -2.53
C SER A 54 15.41 -9.62 -3.08
N ASN A 55 16.41 -10.14 -2.37
CA ASN A 55 17.04 -11.37 -2.79
C ASN A 55 16.07 -12.56 -2.65
N ILE A 56 16.31 -13.58 -3.48
CA ILE A 56 15.42 -14.74 -3.61
C ILE A 56 15.34 -15.54 -2.31
N GLU A 57 16.50 -15.80 -1.69
CA GLU A 57 16.59 -16.60 -0.47
C GLU A 57 15.80 -15.99 0.70
N MET A 58 15.75 -14.67 0.76
CA MET A 58 14.94 -14.00 1.78
C MET A 58 13.44 -14.17 1.52
N ILE A 59 13.00 -14.02 0.26
CA ILE A 59 11.60 -14.21 -0.12
C ILE A 59 11.18 -15.66 0.17
N GLU A 60 11.96 -16.65 -0.26
CA GLU A 60 11.70 -18.06 0.02
C GLU A 60 11.73 -18.38 1.51
N GLY A 61 12.63 -17.75 2.27
CA GLY A 61 12.69 -17.87 3.73
C GLY A 61 11.42 -17.38 4.39
N ILE A 62 10.86 -16.23 3.96
CA ILE A 62 9.58 -15.68 4.46
C ILE A 62 8.43 -16.62 4.06
N GLN A 63 8.37 -17.06 2.80
CA GLN A 63 7.33 -17.99 2.33
C GLN A 63 7.33 -19.31 3.12
N SER A 64 8.49 -19.78 3.54
CA SER A 64 8.63 -21.05 4.28
C SER A 64 8.04 -21.03 5.68
N VAL A 65 7.84 -19.85 6.27
CA VAL A 65 7.37 -19.67 7.66
C VAL A 65 5.98 -19.07 7.77
N CYS A 66 5.42 -18.51 6.69
CA CYS A 66 4.12 -17.88 6.66
C CYS A 66 3.05 -18.77 6.04
N SER A 67 1.86 -18.79 6.62
CA SER A 67 0.65 -19.35 6.01
C SER A 67 -0.23 -18.28 5.33
N ILE A 68 0.04 -17.00 5.60
CA ILE A 68 -0.63 -15.86 4.98
C ILE A 68 0.09 -15.47 3.67
N PRO A 69 -0.61 -14.79 2.74
CA PRO A 69 -0.03 -14.36 1.47
C PRO A 69 1.26 -13.57 1.62
N VAL A 70 2.22 -13.83 0.73
CA VAL A 70 3.50 -13.12 0.65
C VAL A 70 3.54 -12.29 -0.62
N MET A 71 3.72 -10.99 -0.45
CA MET A 71 3.90 -10.02 -1.52
C MET A 71 5.38 -9.66 -1.64
N ALA A 72 5.82 -9.24 -2.82
CA ALA A 72 7.16 -8.73 -3.03
C ALA A 72 7.15 -7.54 -3.99
N LYS A 73 8.22 -6.72 -3.96
CA LYS A 73 8.31 -5.50 -4.76
C LYS A 73 9.21 -5.67 -5.98
N ALA A 74 8.72 -5.19 -7.13
CA ALA A 74 9.52 -4.96 -8.33
C ALA A 74 9.71 -3.45 -8.55
N ARG A 75 10.81 -3.06 -9.15
CA ARG A 75 11.05 -1.68 -9.57
C ARG A 75 10.06 -1.27 -10.67
N ILE A 76 9.66 -0.02 -10.70
CA ILE A 76 8.81 0.51 -11.78
C ILE A 76 9.45 0.23 -13.14
N GLY A 77 8.69 -0.39 -14.04
CA GLY A 77 9.10 -0.75 -15.40
C GLY A 77 10.00 -1.98 -15.52
N HIS A 78 10.42 -2.58 -14.40
CA HIS A 78 11.33 -3.73 -14.43
C HIS A 78 10.57 -5.06 -14.57
N PHE A 79 10.08 -5.34 -15.77
CA PHE A 79 9.29 -6.54 -16.04
C PHE A 79 10.06 -7.86 -15.78
N VAL A 80 11.40 -7.86 -15.86
CA VAL A 80 12.20 -9.06 -15.57
C VAL A 80 12.21 -9.36 -14.07
N GLU A 81 12.29 -8.35 -13.19
CA GLU A 81 12.08 -8.57 -11.74
C GLU A 81 10.70 -9.18 -11.47
N ALA A 82 9.67 -8.69 -12.14
CA ALA A 82 8.32 -9.26 -12.01
C ALA A 82 8.23 -10.71 -12.51
N GLN A 83 8.94 -11.06 -13.60
CA GLN A 83 9.02 -12.44 -14.08
C GLN A 83 9.69 -13.36 -13.06
N ILE A 84 10.77 -12.89 -12.41
CA ILE A 84 11.44 -13.63 -11.34
C ILE A 84 10.47 -13.84 -10.17
N LEU A 85 9.81 -12.78 -9.70
CA LEU A 85 8.86 -12.86 -8.58
C LEU A 85 7.68 -13.80 -8.89
N GLN A 86 7.16 -13.75 -10.10
CA GLN A 86 6.12 -14.71 -10.51
C GLN A 86 6.63 -16.15 -10.49
N SER A 87 7.87 -16.40 -10.88
CA SER A 87 8.45 -17.75 -10.85
C SER A 87 8.73 -18.28 -9.44
N LEU A 88 8.73 -17.39 -8.44
CA LEU A 88 8.82 -17.74 -7.01
C LEU A 88 7.43 -17.95 -6.38
N ASP A 89 6.35 -17.92 -7.18
CA ASP A 89 4.98 -18.07 -6.72
C ASP A 89 4.57 -17.07 -5.60
N VAL A 90 5.07 -15.82 -5.67
CA VAL A 90 4.57 -14.77 -4.77
C VAL A 90 3.10 -14.49 -5.06
N ASP A 91 2.33 -14.17 -4.02
CA ASP A 91 0.88 -13.98 -4.15
C ASP A 91 0.50 -12.65 -4.79
N PHE A 92 1.34 -11.61 -4.64
CA PHE A 92 1.19 -10.29 -5.25
C PHE A 92 2.56 -9.68 -5.57
N ILE A 93 2.61 -8.87 -6.62
CA ILE A 93 3.77 -8.04 -6.95
C ILE A 93 3.38 -6.57 -6.77
N ASP A 94 4.13 -5.83 -5.95
CA ASP A 94 4.01 -4.38 -5.83
C ASP A 94 5.03 -3.73 -6.78
N GLU A 95 4.56 -3.13 -7.88
CA GLU A 95 5.38 -2.28 -8.73
C GLU A 95 5.55 -0.94 -8.02
N SER A 96 6.70 -0.76 -7.35
CA SER A 96 6.82 0.17 -6.24
C SER A 96 7.77 1.32 -6.50
N GLU A 97 7.28 2.53 -6.21
CA GLU A 97 8.07 3.77 -6.14
C GLU A 97 9.04 3.81 -4.94
N VAL A 98 8.89 2.93 -3.97
CA VAL A 98 9.83 2.80 -2.83
C VAL A 98 11.19 2.29 -3.31
N LEU A 99 11.19 1.48 -4.35
CA LEU A 99 12.41 1.06 -5.04
C LEU A 99 12.82 2.11 -6.09
N THR A 100 14.08 2.06 -6.50
CA THR A 100 14.58 2.94 -7.57
C THR A 100 13.97 2.53 -8.91
N PRO A 101 13.30 3.43 -9.65
CA PRO A 101 12.73 3.09 -10.95
C PRO A 101 13.78 2.53 -11.92
N ALA A 102 13.38 1.55 -12.72
CA ALA A 102 14.18 1.02 -13.82
C ALA A 102 13.81 1.65 -15.17
N ASP A 103 12.57 2.15 -15.28
CA ASP A 103 12.06 2.88 -16.44
C ASP A 103 11.27 4.10 -15.97
N GLU A 104 11.65 5.28 -16.46
CA GLU A 104 10.97 6.54 -16.11
C GLU A 104 9.70 6.79 -16.95
N ALA A 105 9.56 6.12 -18.10
CA ALA A 105 8.50 6.35 -19.05
C ALA A 105 7.41 5.27 -19.01
N HIS A 106 7.76 4.02 -18.72
CA HIS A 106 6.85 2.89 -18.85
C HIS A 106 6.73 2.11 -17.54
N HIS A 107 5.48 1.82 -17.17
CA HIS A 107 5.15 0.82 -16.17
C HIS A 107 5.07 -0.58 -16.80
N ILE A 108 5.11 -1.60 -15.95
CA ILE A 108 4.98 -2.99 -16.39
C ILE A 108 3.57 -3.21 -16.97
N ASP A 109 3.47 -3.92 -18.11
CA ASP A 109 2.21 -4.46 -18.61
C ASP A 109 1.77 -5.63 -17.72
N LYS A 110 0.81 -5.38 -16.86
CA LYS A 110 0.36 -6.34 -15.84
C LYS A 110 -0.59 -7.40 -16.40
N PHE A 111 -1.09 -7.19 -17.62
CA PHE A 111 -1.87 -8.22 -18.33
C PHE A 111 -1.01 -9.39 -18.81
N ALA A 112 0.30 -9.17 -18.95
CA ALA A 112 1.25 -10.21 -19.34
C ALA A 112 1.57 -11.21 -18.20
N PHE A 113 1.03 -11.02 -16.99
CA PHE A 113 1.31 -11.82 -15.79
C PHE A 113 0.04 -12.48 -15.25
N ASP A 114 0.18 -13.63 -14.61
CA ASP A 114 -0.92 -14.29 -13.89
C ASP A 114 -1.07 -13.76 -12.47
N VAL A 115 0.03 -13.38 -11.83
CA VAL A 115 0.06 -12.80 -10.48
C VAL A 115 -0.60 -11.40 -10.47
N PRO A 116 -1.41 -11.06 -9.43
CA PRO A 116 -1.97 -9.73 -9.27
C PRO A 116 -0.92 -8.68 -8.88
N PHE A 117 -1.09 -7.46 -9.37
CA PHE A 117 -0.21 -6.32 -9.09
C PHE A 117 -0.86 -5.29 -8.17
N VAL A 118 -0.04 -4.75 -7.26
CA VAL A 118 -0.32 -3.57 -6.44
C VAL A 118 0.44 -2.39 -7.02
N CYS A 119 -0.18 -1.21 -7.09
CA CYS A 119 0.47 0.03 -7.50
C CYS A 119 0.10 1.18 -6.56
N GLY A 120 1.06 2.09 -6.35
CA GLY A 120 0.86 3.34 -5.63
C GLY A 120 0.23 4.42 -6.50
N ALA A 121 -0.58 5.30 -5.89
CA ALA A 121 -1.13 6.48 -6.52
C ALA A 121 -1.20 7.66 -5.55
N THR A 122 -1.03 8.88 -6.08
CA THR A 122 -1.15 10.14 -5.33
C THR A 122 -2.47 10.87 -5.60
N ASN A 123 -3.14 10.50 -6.69
CA ASN A 123 -4.39 11.10 -7.15
C ASN A 123 -5.18 10.10 -8.00
N LEU A 124 -6.43 10.45 -8.31
CA LEU A 124 -7.34 9.57 -9.05
C LEU A 124 -6.84 9.26 -10.46
N GLY A 125 -6.27 10.23 -11.16
CA GLY A 125 -5.76 10.01 -12.52
C GLY A 125 -4.64 8.98 -12.55
N GLU A 126 -3.71 9.04 -11.61
CA GLU A 126 -2.65 8.04 -11.47
C GLU A 126 -3.22 6.65 -11.13
N ALA A 127 -4.18 6.57 -10.20
CA ALA A 127 -4.84 5.31 -9.87
C ALA A 127 -5.50 4.67 -11.11
N LEU A 128 -6.26 5.44 -11.87
CA LEU A 128 -6.95 4.94 -13.07
C LEU A 128 -5.98 4.52 -14.17
N ARG A 129 -4.85 5.21 -14.33
CA ARG A 129 -3.80 4.77 -15.28
C ARG A 129 -3.19 3.44 -14.86
N ARG A 130 -2.89 3.23 -13.59
CA ARG A 130 -2.39 1.93 -13.09
C ARG A 130 -3.42 0.81 -13.27
N ILE A 131 -4.69 1.10 -13.02
CA ILE A 131 -5.79 0.14 -13.26
C ILE A 131 -5.88 -0.20 -14.76
N SER A 132 -5.76 0.79 -15.64
CA SER A 132 -5.76 0.56 -17.09
C SER A 132 -4.61 -0.30 -17.60
N GLU A 133 -3.52 -0.39 -16.84
CA GLU A 133 -2.37 -1.25 -17.10
C GLU A 133 -2.50 -2.65 -16.44
N GLY A 134 -3.61 -2.92 -15.75
CA GLY A 134 -3.92 -4.21 -15.14
C GLY A 134 -3.63 -4.31 -13.64
N ALA A 135 -3.41 -3.20 -12.92
CA ALA A 135 -3.30 -3.24 -11.46
C ALA A 135 -4.58 -3.81 -10.83
N ALA A 136 -4.43 -4.74 -9.88
CA ALA A 136 -5.53 -5.38 -9.17
C ALA A 136 -5.81 -4.74 -7.79
N MET A 137 -4.91 -3.88 -7.33
CA MET A 137 -5.01 -3.14 -6.08
C MET A 137 -4.31 -1.79 -6.23
N ILE A 138 -4.91 -0.75 -5.69
CA ILE A 138 -4.28 0.57 -5.56
C ILE A 138 -4.00 0.83 -4.08
N ARG A 139 -2.86 1.45 -3.80
CA ARG A 139 -2.56 2.03 -2.49
C ARG A 139 -2.16 3.50 -2.63
N SER A 140 -2.35 4.29 -1.58
CA SER A 140 -1.72 5.60 -1.53
C SER A 140 -0.20 5.45 -1.53
N LYS A 141 0.51 6.40 -2.10
CA LYS A 141 1.98 6.44 -1.99
C LYS A 141 2.40 6.89 -0.59
N GLY A 142 1.80 7.96 -0.09
CA GLY A 142 2.26 8.60 1.13
C GLY A 142 3.74 8.98 1.06
N GLU A 143 4.39 9.09 2.21
CA GLU A 143 5.84 9.16 2.32
C GLU A 143 6.34 8.00 3.18
N ALA A 144 6.64 6.90 2.52
CA ALA A 144 7.05 5.66 3.18
C ALA A 144 8.33 5.86 4.01
N GLY A 145 8.36 5.27 5.20
CA GLY A 145 9.52 5.33 6.10
C GLY A 145 9.63 6.61 6.92
N THR A 146 8.68 7.53 6.86
CA THR A 146 8.73 8.80 7.61
C THR A 146 8.02 8.74 8.95
N GLY A 147 7.11 7.76 9.18
CA GLY A 147 6.23 7.76 10.35
C GLY A 147 5.31 8.98 10.42
N ASN A 148 5.09 9.66 9.30
CA ASN A 148 4.25 10.84 9.15
C ASN A 148 3.16 10.56 8.11
N VAL A 149 1.91 10.50 8.56
CA VAL A 149 0.76 10.10 7.77
C VAL A 149 0.21 11.19 6.85
N VAL A 150 0.71 12.43 6.95
CA VAL A 150 0.10 13.60 6.29
C VAL A 150 -0.01 13.43 4.77
N GLU A 151 1.01 12.89 4.10
CA GLU A 151 0.99 12.69 2.66
C GLU A 151 0.01 11.57 2.25
N ALA A 152 -0.05 10.48 3.01
CA ALA A 152 -1.04 9.42 2.78
C ALA A 152 -2.47 9.95 2.90
N VAL A 153 -2.74 10.78 3.92
CA VAL A 153 -4.03 11.47 4.09
C VAL A 153 -4.32 12.38 2.90
N ARG A 154 -3.34 13.16 2.44
CA ARG A 154 -3.50 14.03 1.27
C ARG A 154 -3.86 13.24 0.01
N HIS A 155 -3.19 12.12 -0.24
CA HIS A 155 -3.45 11.26 -1.39
C HIS A 155 -4.84 10.61 -1.32
N LEU A 156 -5.23 10.07 -0.15
CA LEU A 156 -6.57 9.51 0.06
C LEU A 156 -7.65 10.56 -0.20
N ARG A 157 -7.50 11.75 0.38
CA ARG A 157 -8.46 12.84 0.19
C ARG A 157 -8.55 13.31 -1.26
N SER A 158 -7.43 13.33 -1.99
CA SER A 158 -7.40 13.65 -3.42
C SER A 158 -8.21 12.61 -4.21
N ILE A 159 -7.89 11.33 -4.05
CA ILE A 159 -8.57 10.23 -4.78
C ILE A 159 -10.07 10.21 -4.46
N ILE A 160 -10.43 10.15 -3.19
CA ILE A 160 -11.82 10.02 -2.74
C ILE A 160 -12.61 11.30 -3.06
N GLY A 161 -11.98 12.46 -2.94
CA GLY A 161 -12.60 13.74 -3.26
C GLY A 161 -12.96 13.84 -4.75
N ASP A 162 -12.06 13.43 -5.63
CA ASP A 162 -12.32 13.42 -7.07
C ASP A 162 -13.37 12.38 -7.45
N MET A 163 -13.35 11.18 -6.86
CA MET A 163 -14.41 10.19 -7.07
C MET A 163 -15.79 10.76 -6.70
N LYS A 164 -15.91 11.44 -5.55
CA LYS A 164 -17.16 12.08 -5.15
C LYS A 164 -17.63 13.16 -6.11
N ARG A 165 -16.71 13.95 -6.70
CA ARG A 165 -17.07 14.97 -7.69
C ARG A 165 -17.54 14.32 -8.99
N ILE A 166 -16.85 13.28 -9.45
CA ILE A 166 -17.18 12.56 -10.69
C ILE A 166 -18.58 11.93 -10.60
N THR A 167 -19.02 11.44 -9.45
CA THR A 167 -20.38 10.91 -9.28
C THR A 167 -21.50 11.97 -9.45
N GLN A 168 -21.16 13.24 -9.39
CA GLN A 168 -22.10 14.35 -9.58
C GLN A 168 -22.00 14.98 -10.98
N ALA A 169 -21.03 14.54 -11.80
CA ALA A 169 -20.73 15.11 -13.10
C ALA A 169 -21.74 14.63 -14.17
N ASP A 170 -22.07 15.51 -15.10
CA ASP A 170 -22.82 15.13 -16.29
C ASP A 170 -21.89 14.49 -17.37
N GLN A 171 -22.50 13.97 -18.42
CA GLN A 171 -21.76 13.26 -19.49
C GLN A 171 -20.70 14.15 -20.17
N ALA A 172 -20.96 15.44 -20.34
CA ALA A 172 -19.99 16.34 -20.95
C ALA A 172 -18.80 16.59 -20.01
N GLU A 173 -19.08 16.76 -18.72
CA GLU A 173 -18.05 16.91 -17.69
C GLU A 173 -17.16 15.65 -17.57
N LEU A 174 -17.71 14.43 -17.78
CA LEU A 174 -16.91 13.21 -17.77
C LEU A 174 -15.84 13.19 -18.86
N PHE A 175 -16.08 13.78 -20.02
CA PHE A 175 -15.04 13.95 -21.05
C PHE A 175 -13.93 14.88 -20.58
N ASP A 176 -14.26 15.95 -19.86
CA ASP A 176 -13.27 16.88 -19.33
C ASP A 176 -12.49 16.27 -18.15
N TRP A 177 -13.14 15.48 -17.30
CA TRP A 177 -12.47 14.69 -16.27
C TRP A 177 -11.46 13.71 -16.89
N ALA A 178 -11.83 12.96 -17.94
CA ALA A 178 -10.92 12.03 -18.61
C ALA A 178 -9.68 12.72 -19.17
N LYS A 179 -9.86 13.91 -19.79
CA LYS A 179 -8.75 14.72 -20.32
C LYS A 179 -7.85 15.26 -19.20
N SER A 180 -8.44 15.86 -18.18
CA SER A 180 -7.69 16.50 -17.09
C SER A 180 -6.91 15.49 -16.26
N LEU A 181 -7.49 14.34 -15.97
CA LEU A 181 -6.85 13.24 -15.24
C LEU A 181 -5.95 12.38 -16.12
N ARG A 182 -5.98 12.57 -17.45
CA ARG A 182 -5.27 11.73 -18.44
C ARG A 182 -5.57 10.24 -18.20
N ALA A 183 -6.85 9.93 -17.99
CA ALA A 183 -7.31 8.59 -17.68
C ALA A 183 -8.33 8.12 -18.74
N PRO A 184 -8.46 6.79 -18.97
CA PRO A 184 -9.42 6.25 -19.92
C PRO A 184 -10.85 6.62 -19.54
N LEU A 185 -11.61 7.14 -20.52
CA LEU A 185 -13.01 7.52 -20.31
C LEU A 185 -13.88 6.40 -19.74
N PRO A 186 -13.77 5.12 -20.20
CA PRO A 186 -14.56 4.05 -19.60
C PRO A 186 -14.37 3.87 -18.10
N LEU A 187 -13.14 4.06 -17.57
CA LEU A 187 -12.87 4.00 -16.14
C LEU A 187 -13.45 5.21 -15.39
N ILE A 188 -13.45 6.40 -16.00
CA ILE A 188 -14.13 7.59 -15.45
C ILE A 188 -15.63 7.35 -15.35
N GLN A 189 -16.24 6.78 -16.39
CA GLN A 189 -17.67 6.44 -16.42
C GLN A 189 -18.01 5.39 -15.34
N GLU A 190 -17.19 4.35 -15.18
CA GLU A 190 -17.38 3.34 -14.14
C GLU A 190 -17.32 3.95 -12.73
N VAL A 191 -16.37 4.86 -12.50
CA VAL A 191 -16.29 5.60 -11.21
C VAL A 191 -17.52 6.50 -11.02
N ALA A 192 -18.01 7.14 -12.07
CA ALA A 192 -19.24 7.96 -12.03
C ALA A 192 -20.47 7.14 -11.62
N GLU A 193 -20.60 5.94 -12.15
CA GLU A 193 -21.72 5.04 -11.90
C GLU A 193 -21.65 4.38 -10.52
N THR A 194 -20.46 3.95 -10.09
CA THR A 194 -20.28 3.13 -8.88
C THR A 194 -19.87 3.93 -7.65
N GLY A 195 -19.28 5.10 -7.83
CA GLY A 195 -18.64 5.89 -6.78
C GLY A 195 -17.39 5.24 -6.18
N LYS A 196 -16.81 4.23 -6.85
CA LYS A 196 -15.68 3.44 -6.38
C LYS A 196 -14.67 3.20 -7.49
N LEU A 197 -13.43 2.89 -7.10
CA LEU A 197 -12.48 2.29 -8.04
C LEU A 197 -12.89 0.86 -8.41
N PRO A 198 -12.57 0.38 -9.62
CA PRO A 198 -12.80 -1.02 -10.02
C PRO A 198 -12.01 -2.05 -9.22
N VAL A 199 -11.05 -1.60 -8.42
CA VAL A 199 -10.16 -2.41 -7.57
C VAL A 199 -10.11 -1.84 -6.16
N PRO A 200 -9.76 -2.63 -5.13
CA PRO A 200 -9.59 -2.14 -3.78
C PRO A 200 -8.55 -1.01 -3.67
N MET A 201 -8.82 -0.05 -2.77
CA MET A 201 -7.92 1.05 -2.48
C MET A 201 -7.48 1.01 -1.02
N PHE A 202 -6.19 0.88 -0.80
CA PHE A 202 -5.56 0.77 0.51
C PHE A 202 -4.74 2.02 0.83
N CYS A 203 -4.48 2.24 2.11
CA CYS A 203 -3.61 3.32 2.57
C CYS A 203 -2.22 2.79 2.87
N ALA A 204 -1.22 3.48 2.37
CA ALA A 204 0.20 3.23 2.66
C ALA A 204 0.97 4.54 2.81
N GLY A 205 2.10 4.45 3.52
CA GLY A 205 3.08 5.53 3.65
C GLY A 205 2.90 6.38 4.91
N GLY A 206 3.75 6.12 5.90
CA GLY A 206 3.86 6.94 7.10
C GLY A 206 2.96 6.55 8.27
N LEU A 207 2.23 5.45 8.21
CA LEU A 207 1.43 4.97 9.34
C LEU A 207 2.35 4.42 10.45
N ALA A 208 2.16 4.88 11.68
CA ALA A 208 3.00 4.51 12.82
C ALA A 208 2.21 4.13 14.09
N THR A 209 0.93 4.47 14.16
CA THR A 209 0.09 4.28 15.35
C THR A 209 -1.25 3.63 15.01
N PRO A 210 -1.94 3.02 16.00
CA PRO A 210 -3.31 2.55 15.82
C PRO A 210 -4.27 3.66 15.33
N ALA A 211 -4.08 4.88 15.83
CA ALA A 211 -4.89 6.04 15.43
C ALA A 211 -4.68 6.41 13.96
N ASP A 212 -3.45 6.30 13.41
CA ASP A 212 -3.18 6.54 12.00
C ASP A 212 -3.92 5.53 11.11
N ALA A 213 -3.92 4.25 11.50
CA ALA A 213 -4.63 3.20 10.78
C ALA A 213 -6.15 3.45 10.78
N ALA A 214 -6.71 3.76 11.94
CA ALA A 214 -8.13 4.09 12.07
C ALA A 214 -8.51 5.35 11.27
N LEU A 215 -7.65 6.39 11.27
CA LEU A 215 -7.85 7.59 10.45
C LEU A 215 -7.93 7.24 8.97
N ALA A 216 -6.99 6.43 8.46
CA ALA A 216 -6.99 6.00 7.07
C ALA A 216 -8.29 5.27 6.69
N MET A 217 -8.74 4.34 7.55
CA MET A 217 -9.97 3.58 7.34
C MET A 217 -11.21 4.49 7.37
N GLN A 218 -11.30 5.43 8.32
CA GLN A 218 -12.40 6.39 8.39
C GLN A 218 -12.42 7.37 7.22
N LEU A 219 -11.28 7.64 6.61
CA LEU A 219 -11.18 8.44 5.39
C LEU A 219 -11.62 7.67 4.14
N GLY A 220 -11.82 6.35 4.22
CA GLY A 220 -12.32 5.52 3.15
C GLY A 220 -11.31 4.55 2.52
N ALA A 221 -10.14 4.37 3.13
CA ALA A 221 -9.26 3.26 2.77
C ALA A 221 -9.93 1.93 3.13
N GLU A 222 -9.67 0.89 2.34
CA GLU A 222 -10.30 -0.42 2.55
C GLU A 222 -9.39 -1.40 3.31
N ALA A 223 -8.11 -1.06 3.47
CA ALA A 223 -7.11 -1.70 4.33
C ALA A 223 -5.88 -0.80 4.42
N VAL A 224 -4.86 -1.21 5.18
CA VAL A 224 -3.64 -0.44 5.36
C VAL A 224 -2.39 -1.30 5.15
N PHE A 225 -1.33 -0.65 4.66
CA PHE A 225 0.04 -1.16 4.65
C PHE A 225 0.82 -0.45 5.76
N VAL A 226 1.53 -1.21 6.57
CA VAL A 226 2.38 -0.66 7.63
C VAL A 226 3.74 -1.35 7.62
N GLY A 227 4.80 -0.57 7.55
CA GLY A 227 6.17 -1.08 7.52
C GLY A 227 6.98 -0.60 8.71
N SER A 228 7.78 0.44 8.51
CA SER A 228 8.65 1.01 9.54
C SER A 228 7.93 1.37 10.83
N GLY A 229 6.66 1.75 10.77
CA GLY A 229 5.84 2.09 11.93
C GLY A 229 5.69 0.97 12.95
N ILE A 230 5.81 -0.30 12.53
CA ILE A 230 5.79 -1.47 13.43
C ILE A 230 7.22 -1.80 13.87
N PHE A 231 8.08 -2.16 12.94
CA PHE A 231 9.39 -2.75 13.27
C PHE A 231 10.47 -1.75 13.70
N LYS A 232 10.20 -0.45 13.61
CA LYS A 232 11.04 0.62 14.19
C LYS A 232 10.45 1.21 15.49
N SER A 233 9.42 0.61 16.05
CA SER A 233 8.89 0.95 17.37
C SER A 233 9.60 0.18 18.47
N ASP A 234 9.41 0.60 19.74
CA ASP A 234 10.06 -0.05 20.89
C ASP A 234 9.67 -1.52 21.07
N ASP A 235 8.40 -1.85 20.81
CA ASP A 235 7.87 -3.21 20.91
C ASP A 235 6.97 -3.53 19.72
N PRO A 236 7.49 -4.22 18.69
CA PRO A 236 6.77 -4.46 17.44
C PRO A 236 5.51 -5.31 17.58
N LEU A 237 5.52 -6.40 18.36
CA LEU A 237 4.38 -7.32 18.41
C LEU A 237 3.11 -6.70 19.03
N PRO A 238 3.14 -6.07 20.22
CA PRO A 238 1.98 -5.37 20.75
C PRO A 238 1.49 -4.24 19.83
N ARG A 239 2.40 -3.51 19.20
CA ARG A 239 2.05 -2.46 18.26
C ARG A 239 1.37 -3.01 17.01
N ALA A 240 1.89 -4.08 16.44
CA ALA A 240 1.27 -4.76 15.30
C ALA A 240 -0.15 -5.23 15.63
N LYS A 241 -0.36 -5.90 16.77
CA LYS A 241 -1.68 -6.31 17.25
C LYS A 241 -2.63 -5.13 17.43
N ALA A 242 -2.16 -4.04 18.02
CA ALA A 242 -2.96 -2.84 18.23
C ALA A 242 -3.38 -2.19 16.91
N ILE A 243 -2.51 -2.18 15.91
CA ILE A 243 -2.81 -1.66 14.56
C ILE A 243 -3.84 -2.56 13.86
N VAL A 244 -3.73 -3.88 13.96
CA VAL A 244 -4.72 -4.83 13.42
C VAL A 244 -6.10 -4.59 14.05
N GLU A 245 -6.18 -4.51 15.37
CA GLU A 245 -7.42 -4.22 16.10
C GLU A 245 -8.02 -2.86 15.71
N ALA A 246 -7.18 -1.83 15.62
CA ALA A 246 -7.62 -0.48 15.23
C ALA A 246 -8.11 -0.43 13.78
N THR A 247 -7.53 -1.23 12.89
CA THR A 247 -7.98 -1.34 11.50
C THR A 247 -9.32 -2.06 11.40
N THR A 248 -9.50 -3.12 12.17
CA THR A 248 -10.75 -3.88 12.22
C THR A 248 -11.89 -3.08 12.85
N HIS A 249 -11.61 -2.37 13.93
CA HIS A 249 -12.59 -1.63 14.74
C HIS A 249 -12.44 -0.11 14.61
N PHE A 250 -12.10 0.37 13.43
CA PHE A 250 -11.70 1.77 13.19
C PHE A 250 -12.75 2.82 13.56
N ALA A 251 -14.01 2.44 13.67
CA ALA A 251 -15.11 3.36 14.05
C ALA A 251 -15.44 3.34 15.55
N ASP A 252 -14.82 2.44 16.33
CA ASP A 252 -15.10 2.29 17.78
C ASP A 252 -14.03 3.00 18.61
N SER A 253 -14.36 4.19 19.11
CA SER A 253 -13.42 5.01 19.89
C SER A 253 -12.97 4.36 21.20
N ASP A 254 -13.80 3.52 21.83
CA ASP A 254 -13.47 2.85 23.09
C ASP A 254 -12.42 1.74 22.84
N ILE A 255 -12.59 0.98 21.76
CA ILE A 255 -11.59 0.00 21.33
C ILE A 255 -10.29 0.72 20.94
N LEU A 256 -10.37 1.80 20.14
CA LEU A 256 -9.20 2.59 19.76
C LEU A 256 -8.43 3.12 20.98
N ALA A 257 -9.13 3.66 21.97
CA ALA A 257 -8.51 4.11 23.22
C ALA A 257 -7.87 2.95 24.01
N LYS A 258 -8.52 1.79 24.04
CA LYS A 258 -8.02 0.60 24.72
C LYS A 258 -6.74 0.08 24.10
N VAL A 259 -6.71 -0.12 22.78
CA VAL A 259 -5.56 -0.72 22.07
C VAL A 259 -4.37 0.23 21.93
N SER A 260 -4.59 1.53 22.12
CA SER A 260 -3.51 2.53 22.07
C SER A 260 -2.72 2.65 23.39
N ARG A 261 -3.08 1.90 24.43
CA ARG A 261 -2.41 1.99 25.73
C ARG A 261 -1.22 1.06 25.81
N GLY A 262 -0.17 1.53 26.48
CA GLY A 262 0.97 0.69 26.87
C GLY A 262 1.84 0.18 25.73
N LEU A 263 1.85 0.87 24.59
CA LEU A 263 2.59 0.44 23.40
C LEU A 263 4.06 0.89 23.34
N GLY A 264 4.54 1.62 24.37
CA GLY A 264 5.86 2.25 24.29
C GLY A 264 5.92 3.40 23.27
N ALA A 265 7.12 3.89 22.96
CA ALA A 265 7.29 4.95 21.98
C ALA A 265 7.04 4.43 20.55
N PRO A 266 6.32 5.19 19.71
CA PRO A 266 6.27 4.92 18.27
C PRO A 266 7.63 5.22 17.64
N MET A 267 7.81 4.83 16.37
CA MET A 267 9.01 5.25 15.65
C MET A 267 9.13 6.78 15.65
N THR A 268 10.37 7.27 15.73
CA THR A 268 10.63 8.71 15.53
C THR A 268 10.32 9.07 14.10
N GLY A 269 9.38 9.99 13.90
CA GLY A 269 8.97 10.42 12.57
C GLY A 269 9.89 11.49 11.99
N ILE A 270 9.69 11.80 10.70
CA ILE A 270 10.37 12.87 9.96
C ILE A 270 9.33 13.90 9.53
N GLY A 271 9.59 15.19 9.77
CA GLY A 271 8.74 16.26 9.28
C GLY A 271 8.83 16.42 7.76
N MET A 272 7.76 16.91 7.11
CA MET A 272 7.77 17.07 5.65
C MET A 272 8.77 18.14 5.20
N ASP A 273 9.07 19.13 6.00
CA ASP A 273 10.08 20.16 5.81
C ASP A 273 11.51 19.59 5.83
N GLU A 274 11.75 18.51 6.58
CA GLU A 274 13.05 17.85 6.65
C GLU A 274 13.34 16.94 5.42
N ILE A 275 12.31 16.57 4.67
CA ILE A 275 12.45 15.70 3.49
C ILE A 275 12.93 16.48 2.25
N ASN A 276 12.64 17.78 2.20
CA ASN A 276 12.93 18.64 1.07
C ASN A 276 14.30 19.36 1.19
N THR A 277 15.09 19.06 2.21
CA THR A 277 16.46 19.53 2.39
C THR A 277 17.49 18.45 2.06
#